data_3c3937c01a21b4da233a66e29ae759c3
#
_entry.id   3c3937c01a21b4da233a66e29ae759c3
#
_cell.length_a   1.000
_cell.length_b   1.000
_cell.length_c   1.000
_cell.angle_alpha   90.00
_cell.angle_beta   90.00
_cell.angle_gamma   90.00
#
_symmetry.space_group_name_H-M   'P 1'
#
loop_
_entity.id
_entity.type
_entity.pdbx_description
1 polymer ?
#
loop_
_entity_poly.entity_id
_entity_poly.type
_entity_poly.pdbx_seq_one_letter_code
_entity_poly.pdbx_strand_id
1 'polypeptide(L)'
;MDNSAIADNFDLLAKLMDIHGENSFKTKTFAIAAFNIEKLPMQLKDTPREKLFGIKGIGDSVGKKVVELLDTGKLEVLSEYISNTPPGVIEMLNIKGIGPKKIHTIWKEIEVESLGELLYACNENRLTLFKGFG
;
A
#
# COMPACT_ATOMS: atom_id res chain seq x y z
N MET A 1 15.38 2.80 -11.13
CA MET A 1 14.01 2.38 -10.78
C MET A 1 13.06 2.96 -11.81
N ASP A 2 12.32 2.10 -12.51
CA ASP A 2 11.37 2.57 -13.51
C ASP A 2 10.04 3.00 -12.88
N ASN A 3 9.16 3.59 -13.71
CA ASN A 3 7.87 4.06 -13.21
C ASN A 3 7.03 2.95 -12.59
N SER A 4 7.08 1.75 -13.15
CA SER A 4 6.32 0.62 -12.61
C SER A 4 6.77 0.28 -11.19
N ALA A 5 8.07 0.25 -10.95
CA ALA A 5 8.63 -0.01 -9.62
C ALA A 5 8.29 1.12 -8.64
N ILE A 6 8.34 2.36 -9.10
CA ILE A 6 7.93 3.52 -8.28
C ILE A 6 6.45 3.40 -7.91
N ALA A 7 5.60 3.10 -8.89
CA ALA A 7 4.17 2.94 -8.67
C ALA A 7 3.88 1.79 -7.68
N ASP A 8 4.61 0.68 -7.78
CA ASP A 8 4.45 -0.45 -6.86
C ASP A 8 4.73 -0.04 -5.41
N ASN A 9 5.73 0.80 -5.19
CA ASN A 9 6.04 1.31 -3.84
C ASN A 9 4.88 2.14 -3.28
N PHE A 10 4.30 3.02 -4.08
CA PHE A 10 3.17 3.83 -3.65
C PHE A 10 1.91 2.99 -3.44
N ASP A 11 1.69 2.01 -4.30
CA ASP A 11 0.55 1.11 -4.18
C ASP A 11 0.62 0.30 -2.88
N LEU A 12 1.78 -0.26 -2.59
CA LEU A 12 1.98 -1.01 -1.34
C LEU A 12 1.84 -0.11 -0.12
N LEU A 13 2.40 1.12 -0.18
CA LEU A 13 2.25 2.09 0.90
C LEU A 13 0.78 2.38 1.19
N ALA A 14 0.00 2.64 0.13
CA ALA A 14 -1.43 2.91 0.28
C ALA A 14 -2.16 1.72 0.92
N LYS A 15 -1.84 0.51 0.49
CA LYS A 15 -2.45 -0.71 1.03
C LYS A 15 -2.12 -0.91 2.50
N LEU A 16 -0.85 -0.72 2.88
CA LEU A 16 -0.44 -0.86 4.28
C LEU A 16 -1.07 0.22 5.16
N MET A 17 -1.20 1.44 4.65
CA MET A 17 -1.90 2.49 5.37
C MET A 17 -3.37 2.13 5.64
N ASP A 18 -4.06 1.54 4.65
CA ASP A 18 -5.43 1.06 4.84
C ASP A 18 -5.49 -0.07 5.86
N ILE A 19 -4.53 -0.99 5.82
CA ILE A 19 -4.45 -2.10 6.79
C ILE A 19 -4.30 -1.56 8.21
N HIS A 20 -3.55 -0.47 8.39
CA HIS A 20 -3.39 0.18 9.69
C HIS A 20 -4.55 1.09 10.08
N GLY A 21 -5.54 1.24 9.21
CA GLY A 21 -6.71 2.07 9.51
C GLY A 21 -6.45 3.56 9.40
N GLU A 22 -5.46 3.96 8.61
CA GLU A 22 -5.13 5.36 8.41
C GLU A 22 -6.25 6.11 7.68
N ASN A 23 -6.19 7.44 7.75
CA ASN A 23 -7.16 8.31 7.09
C ASN A 23 -7.27 7.98 5.60
N SER A 24 -8.49 7.66 5.13
CA SER A 24 -8.74 7.27 3.73
C SER A 24 -8.29 8.33 2.73
N PHE A 25 -8.40 9.61 3.09
CA PHE A 25 -7.99 10.70 2.22
C PHE A 25 -6.49 10.64 1.93
N LYS A 26 -5.70 10.39 2.97
CA LYS A 26 -4.25 10.27 2.89
C LYS A 26 -3.85 9.04 2.06
N THR A 27 -4.52 7.93 2.32
CA THR A 27 -4.31 6.67 1.60
C THR A 27 -4.59 6.84 0.10
N LYS A 28 -5.69 7.50 -0.24
CA LYS A 28 -6.07 7.73 -1.64
C LYS A 28 -5.04 8.55 -2.40
N THR A 29 -4.39 9.49 -1.73
CA THR A 29 -3.34 10.30 -2.37
C THR A 29 -2.26 9.41 -2.97
N PHE A 30 -1.81 8.40 -2.23
CA PHE A 30 -0.77 7.50 -2.71
C PHE A 30 -1.28 6.48 -3.72
N ALA A 31 -2.52 6.01 -3.55
CA ALA A 31 -3.13 5.10 -4.53
C ALA A 31 -3.29 5.79 -5.89
N ILE A 32 -3.75 7.04 -5.89
CA ILE A 32 -3.91 7.85 -7.11
C ILE A 32 -2.54 8.13 -7.72
N ALA A 33 -1.54 8.44 -6.89
CA ALA A 33 -0.18 8.66 -7.37
C ALA A 33 0.36 7.43 -8.09
N ALA A 34 0.16 6.24 -7.52
CA ALA A 34 0.59 4.99 -8.14
C ALA A 34 -0.06 4.81 -9.52
N PHE A 35 -1.36 5.05 -9.59
CA PHE A 35 -2.11 4.94 -10.84
C PHE A 35 -1.59 5.91 -11.91
N ASN A 36 -1.36 7.16 -11.52
CA ASN A 36 -0.89 8.20 -12.44
C ASN A 36 0.54 7.93 -12.92
N ILE A 37 1.43 7.52 -12.01
CA ILE A 37 2.83 7.24 -12.35
C ILE A 37 2.93 6.10 -13.35
N GLU A 38 2.13 5.04 -13.17
CA GLU A 38 2.10 3.91 -14.08
C GLU A 38 1.77 4.33 -15.50
N LYS A 39 0.97 5.38 -15.67
CA LYS A 39 0.49 5.84 -16.97
C LYS A 39 1.34 6.94 -17.61
N LEU A 40 2.38 7.42 -16.94
CA LEU A 40 3.21 8.49 -17.49
C LEU A 40 3.93 8.04 -18.77
N PRO A 41 3.96 8.89 -19.80
CA PRO A 41 4.66 8.55 -21.06
C PRO A 41 6.18 8.62 -20.95
N MET A 42 6.70 9.30 -19.92
CA MET A 42 8.15 9.42 -19.70
C MET A 42 8.54 8.70 -18.40
N GLN A 43 9.81 8.34 -18.28
CA GLN A 43 10.34 7.75 -17.06
C GLN A 43 10.77 8.84 -16.09
N LEU A 44 10.32 8.73 -14.83
CA LEU A 44 10.66 9.71 -13.79
C LEU A 44 12.16 9.70 -13.50
N LYS A 45 12.81 8.55 -13.61
CA LYS A 45 14.27 8.45 -13.41
C LYS A 45 15.06 9.30 -14.37
N ASP A 46 14.52 9.56 -15.56
CA ASP A 46 15.17 10.35 -16.62
C ASP A 46 14.70 11.80 -16.62
N THR A 47 13.85 12.20 -15.69
CA THR A 47 13.29 13.55 -15.59
C THR A 47 14.10 14.36 -14.58
N PRO A 48 14.49 15.61 -14.92
CA PRO A 48 15.17 16.47 -13.94
C PRO A 48 14.36 16.64 -12.65
N ARG A 49 15.05 16.61 -11.52
CA ARG A 49 14.40 16.66 -10.19
C ARG A 49 13.48 17.85 -10.04
N GLU A 50 13.90 19.02 -10.50
CA GLU A 50 13.11 20.25 -10.40
C GLU A 50 11.82 20.20 -11.24
N LYS A 51 11.77 19.35 -12.26
CA LYS A 51 10.59 19.19 -13.12
C LYS A 51 9.58 18.18 -12.60
N LEU A 52 9.98 17.32 -11.66
CA LEU A 52 9.11 16.30 -11.10
C LEU A 52 7.87 16.92 -10.43
N PHE A 53 8.06 18.02 -9.73
CA PHE A 53 7.00 18.68 -8.98
C PHE A 53 5.98 19.40 -9.87
N GLY A 54 6.31 19.62 -11.14
CA GLY A 54 5.41 20.23 -12.11
C GLY A 54 4.58 19.23 -12.91
N ILE A 55 4.79 17.94 -12.72
CA ILE A 55 4.06 16.91 -13.45
C ILE A 55 2.66 16.76 -12.87
N LYS A 56 1.65 16.78 -13.75
CA LYS A 56 0.27 16.59 -13.31
C LYS A 56 0.10 15.25 -12.61
N GLY A 57 -0.49 15.28 -11.42
CA GLY A 57 -0.68 14.07 -10.61
C GLY A 57 0.44 13.82 -9.62
N ILE A 58 1.51 14.61 -9.66
CA ILE A 58 2.61 14.53 -8.70
C ILE A 58 2.64 15.83 -7.91
N GLY A 59 2.11 15.78 -6.69
CA GLY A 59 2.15 16.91 -5.78
C GLY A 59 3.47 16.99 -5.04
N ASP A 60 3.58 17.95 -4.13
CA ASP A 60 4.80 18.17 -3.36
C ASP A 60 5.20 16.94 -2.53
N SER A 61 4.25 16.36 -1.80
CA SER A 61 4.49 15.17 -0.97
C SER A 61 4.91 13.96 -1.81
N VAL A 62 4.20 13.70 -2.89
CA VAL A 62 4.51 12.58 -3.79
C VAL A 62 5.85 12.81 -4.47
N GLY A 63 6.10 14.03 -4.94
CA GLY A 63 7.36 14.38 -5.59
C GLY A 63 8.58 14.14 -4.71
N LYS A 64 8.49 14.52 -3.44
CA LYS A 64 9.57 14.28 -2.47
C LYS A 64 9.85 12.79 -2.30
N LYS A 65 8.80 11.96 -2.26
CA LYS A 65 8.94 10.52 -2.14
C LYS A 65 9.50 9.88 -3.42
N VAL A 66 9.14 10.40 -4.58
CA VAL A 66 9.73 9.95 -5.84
C VAL A 66 11.24 10.22 -5.83
N VAL A 67 11.65 11.41 -5.40
CA VAL A 67 13.07 11.75 -5.29
C VAL A 67 13.78 10.78 -4.33
N GLU A 68 13.17 10.52 -3.19
CA GLU A 68 13.73 9.57 -2.21
C GLU A 68 13.95 8.18 -2.85
N LEU A 69 12.96 7.67 -3.57
CA LEU A 69 13.07 6.38 -4.25
C LEU A 69 14.16 6.38 -5.29
N LEU A 70 14.26 7.45 -6.09
CA LEU A 70 15.27 7.54 -7.14
C LEU A 70 16.67 7.66 -6.55
N ASP A 71 16.83 8.36 -5.44
CA ASP A 71 18.12 8.59 -4.82
C ASP A 71 18.59 7.44 -3.92
N THR A 72 17.69 6.78 -3.21
CA THR A 72 18.04 5.75 -2.22
C THR A 72 17.55 4.35 -2.57
N GLY A 73 16.61 4.23 -3.49
CA GLY A 73 16.02 2.94 -3.87
C GLY A 73 14.93 2.44 -2.93
N LYS A 74 14.59 3.19 -1.89
CA LYS A 74 13.54 2.80 -0.94
C LYS A 74 12.84 4.01 -0.32
N LEU A 75 11.63 3.78 0.18
CA LEU A 75 10.87 4.76 0.96
C LEU A 75 10.98 4.40 2.44
N GLU A 76 11.47 5.32 3.24
CA GLU A 76 11.59 5.11 4.69
C GLU A 76 10.22 4.86 5.34
N VAL A 77 9.21 5.66 4.97
CA VAL A 77 7.86 5.50 5.52
C VAL A 77 7.29 4.12 5.20
N LEU A 78 7.53 3.61 3.99
CA LEU A 78 7.09 2.28 3.61
C LEU A 78 7.80 1.22 4.43
N SER A 79 9.11 1.36 4.63
CA SER A 79 9.89 0.44 5.45
C SER A 79 9.37 0.39 6.90
N GLU A 80 8.97 1.54 7.44
CA GLU A 80 8.37 1.61 8.77
C GLU A 80 7.05 0.87 8.85
N TYR A 81 6.17 1.04 7.86
CA TYR A 81 4.90 0.30 7.82
C TYR A 81 5.12 -1.20 7.70
N ILE A 82 6.09 -1.61 6.87
CA ILE A 82 6.43 -3.04 6.73
C ILE A 82 6.92 -3.60 8.07
N SER A 83 7.79 -2.87 8.76
CA SER A 83 8.32 -3.29 10.06
C SER A 83 7.24 -3.40 11.14
N ASN A 84 6.21 -2.57 11.05
CA ASN A 84 5.13 -2.51 12.02
C ASN A 84 3.93 -3.40 11.65
N THR A 85 4.07 -4.21 10.60
CA THR A 85 3.00 -5.09 10.14
C THR A 85 3.50 -6.54 10.20
N PRO A 86 2.77 -7.46 10.86
CA PRO A 86 3.17 -8.86 10.85
C PRO A 86 3.30 -9.39 9.42
N PRO A 87 4.35 -10.16 9.11
CA PRO A 87 4.55 -10.68 7.74
C PRO A 87 3.34 -11.46 7.22
N GLY A 88 2.66 -12.20 8.07
CA GLY A 88 1.46 -12.94 7.68
C GLY A 88 0.30 -12.03 7.27
N VAL A 89 0.21 -10.84 7.86
CA VAL A 89 -0.81 -9.85 7.48
C VAL A 89 -0.49 -9.29 6.09
N ILE A 90 0.77 -9.02 5.82
CA ILE A 90 1.20 -8.55 4.48
C ILE A 90 0.92 -9.62 3.44
N GLU A 91 1.17 -10.89 3.76
CA GLU A 91 0.90 -12.02 2.86
C GLU A 91 -0.57 -12.11 2.47
N MET A 92 -1.48 -11.67 3.33
CA MET A 92 -2.92 -11.67 3.03
C MET A 92 -3.27 -10.80 1.84
N LEU A 93 -2.42 -9.85 1.47
CA LEU A 93 -2.63 -9.03 0.26
C LEU A 93 -2.62 -9.87 -1.02
N ASN A 94 -2.04 -11.07 -0.97
CA ASN A 94 -1.99 -11.98 -2.12
C ASN A 94 -3.25 -12.83 -2.25
N ILE A 95 -4.17 -12.76 -1.29
CA ILE A 95 -5.41 -13.52 -1.33
C ILE A 95 -6.42 -12.80 -2.21
N LYS A 96 -6.86 -13.47 -3.28
CA LYS A 96 -7.85 -12.90 -4.18
C LYS A 96 -9.18 -12.67 -3.45
N GLY A 97 -9.73 -11.48 -3.62
CA GLY A 97 -11.00 -11.11 -3.01
C GLY A 97 -10.92 -10.51 -1.63
N ILE A 98 -9.71 -10.43 -1.06
CA ILE A 98 -9.50 -9.79 0.24
C ILE A 98 -8.65 -8.55 0.04
N GLY A 99 -9.27 -7.37 0.22
CA GLY A 99 -8.57 -6.11 0.10
C GLY A 99 -8.05 -5.60 1.43
N PRO A 100 -7.29 -4.49 1.42
CA PRO A 100 -6.68 -3.94 2.63
C PRO A 100 -7.64 -3.66 3.78
N LYS A 101 -8.86 -3.21 3.49
CA LYS A 101 -9.84 -2.89 4.53
C LYS A 101 -10.35 -4.14 5.24
N LYS A 102 -10.53 -5.23 4.48
CA LYS A 102 -10.88 -6.52 5.07
C LYS A 102 -9.73 -7.08 5.89
N ILE A 103 -8.50 -6.89 5.41
CA ILE A 103 -7.31 -7.30 6.14
C ILE A 103 -7.20 -6.54 7.47
N HIS A 104 -7.51 -5.25 7.47
CA HIS A 104 -7.55 -4.46 8.71
C HIS A 104 -8.51 -5.09 9.72
N THR A 105 -9.72 -5.45 9.28
CA THR A 105 -10.71 -6.11 10.14
C THR A 105 -10.20 -7.45 10.66
N ILE A 106 -9.62 -8.26 9.77
CA ILE A 106 -9.07 -9.58 10.14
C ILE A 106 -7.99 -9.42 11.21
N TRP A 107 -7.08 -8.47 11.01
CA TRP A 107 -5.96 -8.28 11.94
C TRP A 107 -6.40 -7.61 13.25
N LYS A 108 -7.10 -6.48 13.16
CA LYS A 108 -7.38 -5.65 14.34
C LYS A 108 -8.60 -6.08 15.13
N GLU A 109 -9.61 -6.62 14.47
CA GLU A 109 -10.87 -6.99 15.13
C GLU A 109 -10.97 -8.48 15.42
N ILE A 110 -10.45 -9.32 14.53
CA ILE A 110 -10.48 -10.78 14.71
C ILE A 110 -9.17 -11.30 15.32
N GLU A 111 -8.14 -10.44 15.35
CA GLU A 111 -6.84 -10.75 15.93
C GLU A 111 -6.10 -11.91 15.22
N VAL A 112 -6.24 -11.97 13.90
CA VAL A 112 -5.58 -12.96 13.06
C VAL A 112 -4.37 -12.31 12.41
N GLU A 113 -3.18 -12.91 12.55
CA GLU A 113 -1.92 -12.35 12.04
C GLU A 113 -1.21 -13.25 11.04
N SER A 114 -1.76 -14.39 10.70
CA SER A 114 -1.14 -15.33 9.77
C SER A 114 -2.17 -16.03 8.90
N LEU A 115 -1.70 -16.60 7.78
CA LEU A 115 -2.59 -17.36 6.90
C LEU A 115 -3.15 -18.60 7.59
N GLY A 116 -2.36 -19.25 8.45
CA GLY A 116 -2.83 -20.38 9.22
C GLY A 116 -3.94 -20.03 10.18
N GLU A 117 -3.78 -18.93 10.91
CA GLU A 117 -4.82 -18.44 11.81
C GLU A 117 -6.07 -18.02 11.04
N LEU A 118 -5.91 -17.43 9.85
CA LEU A 118 -7.02 -17.04 9.00
C LEU A 118 -7.81 -18.26 8.56
N LEU A 119 -7.13 -19.33 8.15
CA LEU A 119 -7.79 -20.57 7.77
C LEU A 119 -8.59 -21.16 8.95
N TYR A 120 -7.99 -21.17 10.13
CA TYR A 120 -8.65 -21.63 11.34
C TYR A 120 -9.89 -20.79 11.63
N ALA A 121 -9.81 -19.47 11.51
CA ALA A 121 -10.95 -18.59 11.75
C ALA A 121 -12.08 -18.83 10.74
N CYS A 122 -11.73 -19.13 9.48
CA CYS A 122 -12.73 -19.49 8.46
C CYS A 122 -13.44 -20.80 8.83
N ASN A 123 -12.68 -21.79 9.28
CA ASN A 123 -13.24 -23.09 9.67
C ASN A 123 -14.17 -22.96 10.88
N GLU A 124 -13.90 -22.00 11.76
CA GLU A 124 -14.73 -21.74 12.94
C GLU A 124 -15.88 -20.77 12.62
N ASN A 125 -16.04 -20.38 11.37
CA ASN A 125 -17.06 -19.41 10.91
C ASN A 125 -16.98 -18.05 11.60
N ARG A 126 -15.82 -17.68 12.16
CA ARG A 126 -15.64 -16.42 12.87
C ARG A 126 -15.78 -15.21 11.96
N LEU A 127 -15.39 -15.35 10.69
CA LEU A 127 -15.42 -14.24 9.72
C LEU A 127 -16.85 -13.85 9.37
N THR A 128 -17.80 -14.77 9.42
CA THR A 128 -19.19 -14.47 9.08
C THR A 128 -19.86 -13.52 10.06
N LEU A 129 -19.27 -13.34 11.25
CA LEU A 129 -19.77 -12.42 12.25
C LEU A 129 -19.44 -10.97 11.93
N PHE A 130 -18.59 -10.72 10.95
CA PHE A 130 -18.13 -9.39 10.57
C PHE A 130 -18.68 -8.98 9.21
N LYS A 131 -19.03 -7.70 9.09
CA LYS A 131 -19.56 -7.16 7.85
C LYS A 131 -18.53 -7.28 6.72
N GLY A 132 -18.98 -7.73 5.56
CA GLY A 132 -18.14 -7.90 4.40
C GLY A 132 -17.57 -9.29 4.20
N PHE A 133 -17.81 -10.19 5.16
CA PHE A 133 -17.41 -11.59 5.07
C PHE A 133 -18.68 -12.47 5.08
N GLY A 134 -18.81 -13.28 4.10
CA GLY A 134 -19.98 -14.13 4.06
C GLY A 134 -19.83 -15.29 3.15
#